data_019efa7077a5a7c805d1e3eb2d5ba917
#
_entry.id   019efa7077a5a7c805d1e3eb2d5ba917
#
_cell.length_a   1.000
_cell.length_b   1.000
_cell.length_c   1.000
_cell.angle_alpha   90.00
_cell.angle_beta   90.00
_cell.angle_gamma   90.00
#
_symmetry.space_group_name_H-M   'P 1'
#
loop_
_entity.id
_entity.type
_entity.pdbx_description
1 polymer ?
#
loop_
_entity_poly.entity_id
_entity_poly.type
_entity_poly.pdbx_seq_one_letter_code
_entity_poly.pdbx_strand_id
1 'polypeptide(L)'
;SEIEGDDGSLDLRPILLLAEYVLAFGANCFPHQLPHRGRWLCWDKRTIDGAADKMLGSPFELAWANKTSGYDKIVRVLHGGVVNADGGARLHPTQKPVSVMRQAIQWAASDAATILDPFMGSGTTGVACAHEGRRFIGIEREPAYFDIACKRIADAYAQPRLFAPSPPAKPVQPSMFEGVAA
;
A
#
# COMPACT_ATOMS: atom_id res chain seq x y z
N SER A 1 13.85 14.57 11.64
CA SER A 1 14.58 14.65 10.37
C SER A 1 13.59 15.00 9.30
N GLU A 2 13.82 16.08 8.58
CA GLU A 2 13.04 16.44 7.40
C GLU A 2 13.25 15.35 6.34
N ILE A 3 12.16 14.96 5.70
CA ILE A 3 12.21 14.04 4.56
C ILE A 3 12.49 14.91 3.34
N GLU A 4 13.59 14.68 2.65
CA GLU A 4 13.94 15.41 1.45
C GLU A 4 12.89 15.19 0.36
N GLY A 5 12.32 16.26 -0.20
CA GLY A 5 11.26 16.23 -1.19
C GLY A 5 9.84 16.30 -0.62
N ASP A 6 9.68 16.56 0.68
CA ASP A 6 8.37 16.75 1.33
C ASP A 6 7.88 18.22 1.26
N ASP A 7 8.44 18.97 0.32
CA ASP A 7 8.16 20.39 0.09
C ASP A 7 6.86 20.69 -0.69
N GLY A 8 6.05 19.67 -0.93
CA GLY A 8 4.74 19.81 -1.57
C GLY A 8 4.76 19.92 -3.10
N SER A 9 5.88 19.69 -3.75
CA SER A 9 6.02 19.80 -5.21
C SER A 9 5.66 18.52 -5.98
N LEU A 10 5.17 17.46 -5.30
CA LEU A 10 4.84 16.19 -5.95
C LEU A 10 3.66 16.34 -6.93
N ASP A 11 3.88 16.07 -8.21
CA ASP A 11 2.82 15.90 -9.20
C ASP A 11 2.39 14.43 -9.27
N LEU A 12 1.19 14.13 -8.80
CA LEU A 12 0.61 12.78 -8.80
C LEU A 12 0.07 12.36 -10.17
N ARG A 13 -0.22 13.30 -11.07
CA ARG A 13 -0.90 13.00 -12.35
C ARG A 13 -0.16 11.98 -13.22
N PRO A 14 1.17 12.05 -13.40
CA PRO A 14 1.89 11.01 -14.13
C PRO A 14 1.78 9.64 -13.49
N ILE A 15 1.80 9.59 -12.14
CA ILE A 15 1.75 8.34 -11.37
C ILE A 15 0.37 7.67 -11.54
N LEU A 16 -0.71 8.46 -11.57
CA LEU A 16 -2.08 7.97 -11.76
C LEU A 16 -2.30 7.28 -13.11
N LEU A 17 -1.41 7.48 -14.07
CA LEU A 17 -1.47 6.88 -15.41
C LEU A 17 -0.60 5.64 -15.57
N LEU A 18 0.23 5.31 -14.58
CA LEU A 18 1.21 4.21 -14.69
C LEU A 18 0.59 2.82 -14.54
N ALA A 19 -0.59 2.71 -13.93
CA ALA A 19 -1.16 1.42 -13.59
C ALA A 19 -2.69 1.45 -13.66
N GLU A 20 -3.29 0.27 -13.86
CA GLU A 20 -4.74 0.07 -13.82
C GLU A 20 -5.29 0.35 -12.42
N TYR A 21 -4.58 -0.11 -11.38
CA TYR A 21 -4.93 0.11 -9.98
C TYR A 21 -3.93 1.05 -9.34
N VAL A 22 -4.41 2.15 -8.79
CA VAL A 22 -3.61 3.13 -8.07
C VAL A 22 -4.14 3.30 -6.66
N LEU A 23 -3.24 3.27 -5.68
CA LEU A 23 -3.52 3.58 -4.29
C LEU A 23 -2.49 4.58 -3.78
N ALA A 24 -2.95 5.74 -3.33
CA ALA A 24 -2.08 6.83 -2.86
C ALA A 24 -2.40 7.17 -1.40
N PHE A 25 -1.49 6.82 -0.47
CA PHE A 25 -1.52 7.31 0.90
C PHE A 25 -1.17 8.80 0.96
N GLY A 26 -1.82 9.55 1.86
CA GLY A 26 -1.61 11.00 1.98
C GLY A 26 -2.24 11.81 0.84
N ALA A 27 -3.03 11.20 -0.03
CA ALA A 27 -3.67 11.86 -1.17
C ALA A 27 -4.60 13.03 -0.77
N ASN A 28 -5.04 13.06 0.48
CA ASN A 28 -5.77 14.19 1.05
C ASN A 28 -4.95 15.50 1.11
N CYS A 29 -3.62 15.43 1.01
CA CYS A 29 -2.76 16.60 0.90
C CYS A 29 -2.75 17.18 -0.53
N PHE A 30 -3.21 16.42 -1.53
CA PHE A 30 -3.23 16.77 -2.94
C PHE A 30 -4.60 16.62 -3.60
N PRO A 31 -5.71 17.06 -2.97
CA PRO A 31 -7.07 16.76 -3.42
C PRO A 31 -7.37 17.32 -4.81
N HIS A 32 -6.71 18.42 -5.20
CA HIS A 32 -6.85 19.06 -6.50
C HIS A 32 -6.24 18.27 -7.67
N GLN A 33 -5.40 17.28 -7.37
CA GLN A 33 -4.77 16.41 -8.37
C GLN A 33 -5.52 15.09 -8.57
N LEU A 34 -6.47 14.78 -7.68
CA LEU A 34 -7.20 13.52 -7.74
C LEU A 34 -8.36 13.61 -8.73
N PRO A 35 -8.64 12.52 -9.49
CA PRO A 35 -9.87 12.40 -10.24
C PRO A 35 -11.11 12.51 -9.35
N HIS A 36 -12.22 13.04 -9.90
CA HIS A 36 -13.49 13.20 -9.17
C HIS A 36 -14.09 11.87 -8.68
N ARG A 37 -13.70 10.75 -9.28
CA ARG A 37 -14.19 9.42 -8.92
C ARG A 37 -13.06 8.61 -8.30
N GLY A 38 -13.37 7.94 -7.21
CA GLY A 38 -12.45 7.07 -6.50
C GLY A 38 -13.06 6.61 -5.19
N ARG A 39 -12.30 5.88 -4.41
CA ARG A 39 -12.68 5.39 -3.08
C ARG A 39 -11.60 5.72 -2.07
N TRP A 40 -12.01 5.81 -0.82
CA TRP A 40 -11.11 6.12 0.27
C TRP A 40 -10.89 4.91 1.18
N LEU A 41 -9.65 4.75 1.61
CA LEU A 41 -9.28 3.89 2.71
C LEU A 41 -8.86 4.79 3.87
N CYS A 42 -9.46 4.57 5.03
CA CYS A 42 -9.04 5.20 6.29
C CYS A 42 -8.30 4.15 7.12
N TRP A 43 -7.01 4.38 7.37
CA TRP A 43 -6.29 3.62 8.37
C TRP A 43 -6.47 4.32 9.73
N ASP A 44 -7.35 3.74 10.55
CA ASP A 44 -7.56 4.11 11.93
C ASP A 44 -6.45 3.48 12.79
N LYS A 45 -5.60 4.34 13.36
CA LYS A 45 -4.44 3.95 14.18
C LYS A 45 -4.82 3.59 15.62
N ARG A 46 -6.07 3.75 15.97
CA ARG A 46 -6.60 3.61 17.32
C ARG A 46 -7.57 2.45 17.41
N THR A 47 -7.47 1.69 18.48
CA THR A 47 -8.36 0.55 18.72
C THR A 47 -9.34 0.81 19.88
N ILE A 48 -9.19 1.94 20.59
CA ILE A 48 -9.99 2.28 21.78
C ILE A 48 -10.43 3.73 21.67
N ASP A 49 -11.73 3.97 21.75
CA ASP A 49 -12.31 5.31 21.74
C ASP A 49 -11.88 6.12 22.99
N GLY A 50 -11.56 7.38 22.77
CA GLY A 50 -11.37 8.40 23.82
C GLY A 50 -9.98 8.49 24.40
N ALA A 51 -9.31 7.42 24.80
CA ALA A 51 -7.99 7.49 25.44
C ALA A 51 -6.87 7.88 24.45
N ALA A 52 -7.02 7.47 23.20
CA ALA A 52 -6.05 7.70 22.14
C ALA A 52 -6.17 9.08 21.46
N ASP A 53 -7.26 9.81 21.67
CA ASP A 53 -7.47 11.14 21.07
C ASP A 53 -6.52 12.22 21.60
N LYS A 54 -5.89 11.94 22.74
CA LYS A 54 -4.89 12.80 23.37
C LYS A 54 -3.44 12.43 23.01
N MET A 55 -3.22 11.39 22.21
CA MET A 55 -1.86 11.01 21.77
C MET A 55 -1.36 11.96 20.68
N LEU A 56 -0.06 12.26 20.73
CA LEU A 56 0.61 13.04 19.69
C LEU A 56 0.51 12.36 18.33
N GLY A 57 0.19 13.11 17.30
CA GLY A 57 0.10 12.67 15.91
C GLY A 57 -1.33 12.44 15.41
N SER A 58 -1.46 12.25 14.11
CA SER A 58 -2.76 12.01 13.47
C SER A 58 -3.35 10.67 13.90
N PRO A 59 -4.64 10.64 14.30
CA PRO A 59 -5.34 9.42 14.70
C PRO A 59 -5.59 8.46 13.54
N PHE A 60 -5.51 8.94 12.32
CA PHE A 60 -5.74 8.15 11.12
C PHE A 60 -4.85 8.65 9.97
N GLU A 61 -4.73 7.84 8.94
CA GLU A 61 -4.22 8.22 7.63
C GLU A 61 -5.23 7.85 6.55
N LEU A 62 -5.31 8.67 5.51
CA LEU A 62 -6.16 8.42 4.36
C LEU A 62 -5.34 7.95 3.17
N ALA A 63 -5.92 7.03 2.42
CA ALA A 63 -5.45 6.68 1.09
C ALA A 63 -6.60 6.75 0.11
N TRP A 64 -6.32 7.29 -1.08
CA TRP A 64 -7.26 7.31 -2.20
C TRP A 64 -6.91 6.22 -3.20
N ALA A 65 -7.93 5.55 -3.76
CA ALA A 65 -7.77 4.60 -4.85
C ALA A 65 -8.65 4.99 -6.04
N ASN A 66 -8.14 4.77 -7.26
CA ASN A 66 -8.89 5.00 -8.49
C ASN A 66 -10.04 3.99 -8.72
N LYS A 67 -10.36 3.22 -7.69
CA LYS A 67 -11.45 2.24 -7.67
C LYS A 67 -12.80 2.92 -7.79
N THR A 68 -13.61 2.51 -8.77
CA THR A 68 -14.93 3.11 -9.04
C THR A 68 -16.09 2.29 -8.50
N SER A 69 -15.85 1.03 -8.13
CA SER A 69 -16.84 0.09 -7.58
C SER A 69 -16.53 -0.29 -6.13
N GLY A 70 -17.51 -0.82 -5.42
CA GLY A 70 -17.41 -1.27 -4.03
C GLY A 70 -17.57 -0.12 -3.02
N TYR A 71 -17.02 -0.28 -1.84
CA TYR A 71 -17.19 0.61 -0.68
C TYR A 71 -15.85 1.18 -0.25
N ASP A 72 -15.90 2.32 0.48
CA ASP A 72 -14.78 2.84 1.22
C ASP A 72 -14.35 1.85 2.31
N LYS A 73 -13.08 1.86 2.69
CA LYS A 73 -12.50 0.87 3.60
C LYS A 73 -12.00 1.52 4.88
N ILE A 74 -12.33 0.93 6.02
CA ILE A 74 -11.67 1.25 7.29
C ILE A 74 -10.76 0.07 7.66
N VAL A 75 -9.50 0.36 7.92
CA VAL A 75 -8.49 -0.58 8.43
C VAL A 75 -8.13 -0.14 9.84
N ARG A 76 -8.33 -1.00 10.84
CA ARG A 76 -7.99 -0.72 12.23
C ARG A 76 -6.75 -1.50 12.62
N VAL A 77 -5.65 -0.79 12.79
CA VAL A 77 -4.36 -1.36 13.24
C VAL A 77 -3.70 -0.35 14.17
N LEU A 78 -3.57 -0.74 15.42
CA LEU A 78 -2.95 0.11 16.44
C LEU A 78 -1.50 0.43 16.06
N HIS A 79 -1.19 1.71 15.93
CA HIS A 79 0.14 2.18 15.62
C HIS A 79 0.32 3.62 16.10
N GLY A 80 1.33 3.86 16.91
CA GLY A 80 1.61 5.23 17.38
C GLY A 80 2.60 5.25 18.52
N GLY A 81 3.40 6.31 18.60
CA GLY A 81 4.40 6.49 19.64
C GLY A 81 5.37 5.31 19.72
N VAL A 82 5.36 4.60 20.84
CA VAL A 82 6.24 3.45 21.12
C VAL A 82 5.70 2.16 20.50
N VAL A 83 4.41 2.11 20.14
CA VAL A 83 3.78 0.89 19.63
C VAL A 83 4.00 0.77 18.13
N ASN A 84 4.75 -0.26 17.72
CA ASN A 84 4.89 -0.68 16.34
C ASN A 84 4.09 -1.97 16.13
N ALA A 85 3.07 -1.92 15.28
CA ALA A 85 2.19 -3.06 15.04
C ALA A 85 2.90 -4.31 14.49
N ASP A 86 4.03 -4.13 13.80
CA ASP A 86 4.84 -5.24 13.27
C ASP A 86 5.89 -5.72 14.29
N GLY A 87 5.99 -5.09 15.47
CA GLY A 87 7.08 -5.31 16.45
C GLY A 87 8.40 -4.68 16.01
N GLY A 88 9.36 -4.62 16.94
CA GLY A 88 10.70 -4.08 16.69
C GLY A 88 10.78 -2.57 16.52
N ALA A 89 11.97 -2.08 16.17
CA ALA A 89 12.23 -0.66 15.96
C ALA A 89 11.64 -0.17 14.64
N ARG A 90 11.22 1.11 14.64
CA ARG A 90 10.80 1.79 13.41
C ARG A 90 12.05 2.10 12.57
N LEU A 91 12.11 1.62 11.35
CA LEU A 91 13.26 1.73 10.44
C LEU A 91 13.14 2.91 9.46
N HIS A 92 11.96 3.52 9.36
CA HIS A 92 11.71 4.69 8.53
C HIS A 92 10.66 5.60 9.22
N PRO A 93 10.78 6.94 9.16
CA PRO A 93 9.86 7.86 9.84
C PRO A 93 8.38 7.66 9.49
N THR A 94 8.07 7.37 8.23
CA THR A 94 6.72 7.14 7.72
C THR A 94 6.37 5.67 7.50
N GLN A 95 7.11 4.74 8.15
CA GLN A 95 6.87 3.31 8.02
C GLN A 95 5.45 2.95 8.43
N LYS A 96 4.73 2.30 7.52
CA LYS A 96 3.40 1.74 7.77
C LYS A 96 3.49 0.28 8.21
N PRO A 97 2.53 -0.23 9.01
CA PRO A 97 2.47 -1.65 9.32
C PRO A 97 2.23 -2.51 8.07
N VAL A 98 2.88 -3.68 8.03
CA VAL A 98 2.71 -4.67 6.95
C VAL A 98 1.26 -5.10 6.82
N SER A 99 0.55 -5.29 7.94
CA SER A 99 -0.86 -5.65 7.97
C SER A 99 -1.78 -4.60 7.34
N VAL A 100 -1.45 -3.31 7.46
CA VAL A 100 -2.17 -2.22 6.77
C VAL A 100 -1.94 -2.30 5.27
N MET A 101 -0.70 -2.46 4.83
CA MET A 101 -0.37 -2.55 3.40
C MET A 101 -0.98 -3.79 2.74
N ARG A 102 -1.00 -4.94 3.42
CA ARG A 102 -1.70 -6.14 2.94
C ARG A 102 -3.18 -5.89 2.71
N GLN A 103 -3.89 -5.33 3.69
CA GLN A 103 -5.30 -5.02 3.57
C GLN A 103 -5.58 -3.96 2.49
N ALA A 104 -4.70 -2.98 2.34
CA ALA A 104 -4.80 -1.94 1.32
C ALA A 104 -4.64 -2.53 -0.09
N ILE A 105 -3.64 -3.37 -0.32
CA ILE A 105 -3.41 -4.08 -1.59
C ILE A 105 -4.60 -4.99 -1.93
N GLN A 106 -5.07 -5.80 -0.98
CA GLN A 106 -6.23 -6.69 -1.19
C GLN A 106 -7.49 -5.91 -1.54
N TRP A 107 -7.69 -4.75 -0.94
CA TRP A 107 -8.87 -3.92 -1.20
C TRP A 107 -8.79 -3.18 -2.54
N ALA A 108 -7.63 -2.57 -2.86
CA ALA A 108 -7.49 -1.72 -4.04
C ALA A 108 -7.21 -2.52 -5.32
N ALA A 109 -6.48 -3.63 -5.23
CA ALA A 109 -5.90 -4.35 -6.36
C ALA A 109 -5.85 -5.87 -6.08
N SER A 110 -7.01 -6.49 -5.80
CA SER A 110 -7.10 -7.89 -5.35
C SER A 110 -6.51 -8.90 -6.33
N ASP A 111 -6.56 -8.61 -7.62
CA ASP A 111 -6.13 -9.45 -8.74
C ASP A 111 -4.79 -9.03 -9.36
N ALA A 112 -4.20 -7.91 -8.93
CA ALA A 112 -2.91 -7.45 -9.43
C ALA A 112 -1.78 -8.44 -9.09
N ALA A 113 -1.11 -8.96 -10.11
CA ALA A 113 0.01 -9.90 -9.95
C ALA A 113 1.32 -9.20 -9.58
N THR A 114 1.47 -7.94 -9.94
CA THR A 114 2.68 -7.12 -9.70
C THR A 114 2.29 -5.78 -9.09
N ILE A 115 2.99 -5.40 -8.04
CA ILE A 115 2.82 -4.11 -7.36
C ILE A 115 4.08 -3.27 -7.56
N LEU A 116 3.90 -2.02 -7.97
CA LEU A 116 4.94 -1.00 -8.03
C LEU A 116 4.76 -0.02 -6.86
N ASP A 117 5.83 0.23 -6.14
CA ASP A 117 5.90 1.31 -5.14
C ASP A 117 7.08 2.23 -5.49
N PRO A 118 6.82 3.42 -6.06
CA PRO A 118 7.89 4.36 -6.44
C PRO A 118 8.50 5.12 -5.25
N PHE A 119 7.99 4.92 -4.03
CA PHE A 119 8.43 5.56 -2.80
C PHE A 119 8.50 4.53 -1.65
N MET A 120 9.20 3.41 -1.89
CA MET A 120 9.08 2.23 -1.03
C MET A 120 9.63 2.41 0.39
N GLY A 121 10.47 3.43 0.66
CA GLY A 121 11.08 3.68 1.96
C GLY A 121 11.77 2.42 2.50
N SER A 122 11.38 1.98 3.68
CA SER A 122 11.89 0.73 4.27
C SER A 122 11.28 -0.56 3.70
N GLY A 123 10.54 -0.50 2.59
CA GLY A 123 10.07 -1.67 1.83
C GLY A 123 8.85 -2.40 2.41
N THR A 124 8.01 -1.73 3.18
CA THR A 124 6.82 -2.38 3.79
C THR A 124 5.86 -2.95 2.76
N THR A 125 5.65 -2.23 1.63
CA THR A 125 4.83 -2.71 0.51
C THR A 125 5.41 -3.99 -0.08
N GLY A 126 6.72 -4.08 -0.26
CA GLY A 126 7.41 -5.27 -0.76
C GLY A 126 7.28 -6.48 0.19
N VAL A 127 7.39 -6.25 1.51
CA VAL A 127 7.14 -7.29 2.52
C VAL A 127 5.68 -7.77 2.44
N ALA A 128 4.72 -6.85 2.31
CA ALA A 128 3.31 -7.21 2.14
C ALA A 128 3.09 -8.04 0.88
N CYS A 129 3.72 -7.68 -0.25
CA CYS A 129 3.68 -8.44 -1.50
C CYS A 129 4.27 -9.84 -1.33
N ALA A 130 5.40 -9.98 -0.63
CA ALA A 130 5.98 -11.26 -0.33
C ALA A 130 4.99 -12.17 0.43
N HIS A 131 4.28 -11.64 1.43
CA HIS A 131 3.27 -12.39 2.16
C HIS A 131 2.04 -12.75 1.31
N GLU A 132 1.66 -11.93 0.35
CA GLU A 132 0.51 -12.16 -0.54
C GLU A 132 0.87 -12.98 -1.81
N GLY A 133 2.14 -13.33 -1.99
CA GLY A 133 2.59 -14.06 -3.18
C GLY A 133 2.61 -13.26 -4.46
N ARG A 134 2.76 -11.94 -4.36
CA ARG A 134 2.78 -11.02 -5.48
C ARG A 134 4.20 -10.62 -5.84
N ARG A 135 4.42 -10.26 -7.09
CA ARG A 135 5.69 -9.66 -7.52
C ARG A 135 5.73 -8.21 -7.07
N PHE A 136 6.93 -7.73 -6.78
CA PHE A 136 7.14 -6.37 -6.31
C PHE A 136 8.23 -5.67 -7.10
N ILE A 137 8.01 -4.40 -7.41
CA ILE A 137 8.98 -3.46 -7.95
C ILE A 137 8.99 -2.27 -7.01
N GLY A 138 10.13 -1.95 -6.41
CA GLY A 138 10.28 -0.84 -5.50
C GLY A 138 11.32 0.15 -6.00
N ILE A 139 11.07 1.44 -5.79
CA ILE A 139 12.03 2.52 -6.04
C ILE A 139 12.23 3.28 -4.73
N GLU A 140 13.49 3.51 -4.37
CA GLU A 140 13.89 4.32 -3.22
C GLU A 140 15.15 5.10 -3.61
N ARG A 141 15.13 6.39 -3.32
CA ARG A 141 16.21 7.31 -3.67
C ARG A 141 17.34 7.27 -2.63
N GLU A 142 16.98 7.10 -1.36
CA GLU A 142 17.94 7.11 -0.26
C GLU A 142 18.61 5.73 -0.13
N PRO A 143 19.93 5.60 -0.38
CA PRO A 143 20.60 4.31 -0.38
C PRO A 143 20.45 3.53 0.93
N ALA A 144 20.47 4.22 2.07
CA ALA A 144 20.35 3.57 3.39
C ALA A 144 18.96 2.90 3.55
N TYR A 145 17.89 3.54 3.10
CA TYR A 145 16.54 2.95 3.13
C TYR A 145 16.38 1.88 2.07
N PHE A 146 17.01 2.04 0.90
CA PHE A 146 17.03 1.01 -0.14
C PHE A 146 17.62 -0.31 0.38
N ASP A 147 18.79 -0.25 1.02
CA ASP A 147 19.45 -1.44 1.58
C ASP A 147 18.59 -2.12 2.66
N ILE A 148 17.97 -1.32 3.54
CA ILE A 148 17.02 -1.83 4.54
C ILE A 148 15.84 -2.52 3.86
N ALA A 149 15.27 -1.91 2.84
CA ALA A 149 14.14 -2.48 2.09
C ALA A 149 14.51 -3.80 1.43
N CYS A 150 15.63 -3.85 0.72
CA CYS A 150 16.13 -5.06 0.05
C CYS A 150 16.27 -6.22 1.05
N LYS A 151 16.89 -5.97 2.20
CA LYS A 151 17.04 -7.00 3.22
C LYS A 151 15.68 -7.48 3.75
N ARG A 152 14.81 -6.58 4.15
CA ARG A 152 13.48 -6.93 4.69
C ARG A 152 12.62 -7.72 3.70
N ILE A 153 12.65 -7.32 2.44
CA ILE A 153 11.89 -7.99 1.38
C ILE A 153 12.46 -9.38 1.10
N ALA A 154 13.79 -9.51 1.01
CA ALA A 154 14.44 -10.80 0.84
C ALA A 154 14.15 -11.76 2.00
N ASP A 155 14.24 -11.30 3.24
CA ASP A 155 13.90 -12.06 4.44
C ASP A 155 12.43 -12.54 4.40
N ALA A 156 11.50 -11.68 3.94
CA ALA A 156 10.09 -12.05 3.83
C ALA A 156 9.82 -13.12 2.75
N TYR A 157 10.51 -13.04 1.61
CA TYR A 157 10.41 -14.09 0.57
C TYR A 157 11.07 -15.41 0.98
N ALA A 158 12.10 -15.35 1.82
CA ALA A 158 12.80 -16.54 2.32
C ALA A 158 12.02 -17.29 3.41
N GLN A 159 11.02 -16.66 4.05
CA GLN A 159 10.23 -17.31 5.10
C GLN A 159 9.39 -18.47 4.51
N PRO A 160 9.46 -19.68 5.09
CA PRO A 160 8.63 -20.79 4.68
C PRO A 160 7.14 -20.42 4.83
N ARG A 161 6.36 -20.59 3.79
CA ARG A 161 4.90 -20.42 3.86
C ARG A 161 4.28 -21.72 4.34
N LEU A 162 3.59 -21.71 5.48
CA LEU A 162 2.85 -22.86 5.98
C LEU A 162 1.69 -23.24 5.04
N PHE A 163 1.17 -22.27 4.27
CA PHE A 163 0.14 -22.49 3.25
C PHE A 163 0.55 -21.73 1.99
N ALA A 164 0.59 -22.40 0.85
CA ALA A 164 0.79 -21.73 -0.44
C ALA A 164 -0.45 -20.82 -0.71
N PRO A 165 -0.27 -19.53 -1.04
CA PRO A 165 -1.39 -18.74 -1.50
C PRO A 165 -1.92 -19.38 -2.78
N SER A 166 -3.24 -19.41 -2.94
CA SER A 166 -3.85 -19.84 -4.21
C SER A 166 -3.26 -19.01 -5.33
N PRO A 167 -2.79 -19.62 -6.44
CA PRO A 167 -2.30 -18.86 -7.57
C PRO A 167 -3.37 -17.87 -8.02
N PRO A 168 -3.00 -16.64 -8.41
CA PRO A 168 -3.96 -15.69 -8.97
C PRO A 168 -4.69 -16.36 -10.13
N ALA A 169 -6.02 -16.19 -10.18
CA ALA A 169 -6.83 -16.73 -11.27
C ALA A 169 -6.21 -16.28 -12.60
N LYS A 170 -5.94 -17.24 -13.48
CA LYS A 170 -5.45 -16.91 -14.82
C LYS A 170 -6.48 -15.99 -15.47
N PRO A 171 -6.06 -14.89 -16.11
CA PRO A 171 -6.99 -14.07 -16.86
C PRO A 171 -7.68 -14.98 -17.88
N VAL A 172 -9.01 -15.04 -17.81
CA VAL A 172 -9.82 -15.73 -18.82
C VAL A 172 -9.64 -14.91 -20.11
N GLN A 173 -8.86 -15.42 -21.05
CA GLN A 173 -8.81 -14.83 -22.37
C GLN A 173 -10.23 -14.97 -22.95
N PRO A 174 -10.89 -13.87 -23.37
CA PRO A 174 -12.13 -14.00 -24.09
C PRO A 174 -11.84 -14.81 -25.36
N SER A 175 -12.63 -15.86 -25.61
CA SER A 175 -12.49 -16.63 -26.82
C SER A 175 -12.81 -15.73 -28.02
N MET A 176 -11.85 -15.58 -28.91
CA MET A 176 -12.03 -14.78 -30.16
C MET A 176 -12.96 -15.46 -31.18
N PHE A 177 -13.70 -16.51 -30.79
CA PHE A 177 -14.50 -17.35 -31.68
C PHE A 177 -15.97 -17.52 -31.26
N GLU A 178 -16.58 -16.59 -30.53
CA GLU A 178 -18.01 -16.56 -30.41
C GLU A 178 -18.58 -15.35 -31.17
N GLY A 179 -18.92 -15.54 -32.43
CA GLY A 179 -19.58 -14.50 -33.23
C GLY A 179 -19.52 -14.68 -34.73
N VAL A 180 -19.53 -15.92 -35.25
CA VAL A 180 -19.92 -16.15 -36.66
C VAL A 180 -20.81 -17.40 -36.69
N ALA A 181 -22.10 -17.18 -36.51
CA ALA A 181 -23.13 -18.10 -36.92
C ALA A 181 -24.24 -17.26 -37.58
N ALA A 182 -24.29 -17.40 -38.91
CA ALA A 182 -25.36 -17.16 -39.88
C ALA A 182 -26.55 -16.24 -39.51
#